data_e705f8674dc83e6a9f52f21fe3d00d7a
#
_entry.id   e705f8674dc83e6a9f52f21fe3d00d7a
#
_cell.length_a   1.000
_cell.length_b   1.000
_cell.length_c   1.000
_cell.angle_alpha   90.00
_cell.angle_beta   90.00
_cell.angle_gamma   90.00
#
_symmetry.space_group_name_H-M   'P 1'
#
loop_
_entity.id
_entity.type
_entity.pdbx_description
1 polymer ?
#
loop_
_entity_poly.entity_id
_entity_poly.type
_entity_poly.pdbx_seq_one_letter_code
_entity_poly.pdbx_strand_id
1 'polypeptide(L)'
;SNFSISLSDDDWHQSSGSFWAARSFAKLNKYKDINFWLNRASKNTDSFYGILASEILGKTKIIDWEDNTNSKISNKELSSLPAIKRIKALIQIGFFDNVEKEIIKINSISNREIALWSLNVAEHFNLAYTQLKVAGKLKKFGINVPIRYFYPTPIWEPLSGFIIQPELLYAFMHQESMFNTDAKSHRGAMGLMQIMPNTAKFISKNKDVKNNNSNILKNPEINLEVGQE
;
A
#
# COMPACT_ATOMS: atom_id res chain seq x y z
N SER A 1 -21.07 -9.64 -18.04
CA SER A 1 -20.46 -9.90 -16.72
C SER A 1 -19.98 -11.35 -16.56
N ASN A 2 -20.78 -12.38 -16.94
CA ASN A 2 -20.33 -13.78 -16.86
C ASN A 2 -19.09 -14.06 -17.70
N PHE A 3 -18.96 -13.42 -18.85
CA PHE A 3 -17.84 -13.60 -19.77
C PHE A 3 -16.54 -13.00 -19.22
N SER A 4 -16.61 -11.83 -18.61
CA SER A 4 -15.42 -11.20 -18.01
C SER A 4 -14.91 -11.92 -16.77
N ILE A 5 -15.81 -12.57 -16.00
CA ILE A 5 -15.47 -13.35 -14.80
C ILE A 5 -14.75 -14.66 -15.16
N SER A 6 -15.09 -15.28 -16.30
CA SER A 6 -14.50 -16.55 -16.73
C SER A 6 -13.12 -16.41 -17.37
N LEU A 7 -12.72 -15.20 -17.79
CA LEU A 7 -11.46 -14.93 -18.48
C LEU A 7 -10.35 -14.38 -17.58
N SER A 8 -10.64 -14.07 -16.32
CA SER A 8 -9.70 -13.47 -15.42
C SER A 8 -9.36 -14.40 -14.26
N ASP A 9 -8.08 -14.75 -14.14
CA ASP A 9 -7.52 -15.42 -12.95
C ASP A 9 -7.24 -14.42 -11.81
N ASP A 10 -7.50 -13.11 -12.05
CA ASP A 10 -7.29 -12.06 -11.08
C ASP A 10 -8.50 -11.94 -10.14
N ASP A 11 -8.26 -12.15 -8.87
CA ASP A 11 -9.24 -12.08 -7.79
C ASP A 11 -10.02 -10.76 -7.74
N TRP A 12 -9.38 -9.63 -8.10
CA TRP A 12 -10.01 -8.32 -8.14
C TRP A 12 -11.11 -8.26 -9.22
N HIS A 13 -10.79 -8.70 -10.45
CA HIS A 13 -11.74 -8.72 -11.55
C HIS A 13 -12.90 -9.70 -11.28
N GLN A 14 -12.61 -10.83 -10.65
CA GLN A 14 -13.66 -11.79 -10.26
C GLN A 14 -14.62 -11.20 -9.24
N SER A 15 -14.10 -10.50 -8.22
CA SER A 15 -14.92 -9.83 -7.21
C SER A 15 -15.76 -8.71 -7.82
N SER A 16 -15.17 -7.82 -8.63
CA SER A 16 -15.87 -6.71 -9.25
C SER A 16 -16.95 -7.19 -10.19
N GLY A 17 -16.64 -8.13 -11.09
CA GLY A 17 -17.63 -8.71 -12.02
C GLY A 17 -18.78 -9.40 -11.31
N SER A 18 -18.50 -10.14 -10.23
CA SER A 18 -19.52 -10.79 -9.42
C SER A 18 -20.41 -9.78 -8.69
N PHE A 19 -19.85 -8.74 -8.11
CA PHE A 19 -20.61 -7.68 -7.44
C PHE A 19 -21.54 -6.96 -8.41
N TRP A 20 -21.06 -6.56 -9.59
CA TRP A 20 -21.88 -5.91 -10.59
C TRP A 20 -22.92 -6.83 -11.21
N ALA A 21 -22.66 -8.15 -11.30
CA ALA A 21 -23.68 -9.12 -11.64
C ALA A 21 -24.83 -9.12 -10.62
N ALA A 22 -24.51 -9.19 -9.31
CA ALA A 22 -25.53 -9.11 -8.25
C ALA A 22 -26.38 -7.83 -8.35
N ARG A 23 -25.72 -6.66 -8.59
CA ARG A 23 -26.41 -5.39 -8.80
C ARG A 23 -27.35 -5.41 -10.01
N SER A 24 -26.93 -6.04 -11.11
CA SER A 24 -27.74 -6.18 -12.33
C SER A 24 -28.95 -7.08 -12.10
N PHE A 25 -28.78 -8.21 -11.41
CA PHE A 25 -29.88 -9.10 -11.05
C PHE A 25 -30.89 -8.43 -10.10
N ALA A 26 -30.38 -7.59 -9.16
CA ALA A 26 -31.24 -6.79 -8.30
C ALA A 26 -32.12 -5.82 -9.09
N LYS A 27 -31.58 -5.12 -10.09
CA LYS A 27 -32.32 -4.21 -10.97
C LYS A 27 -33.36 -4.93 -11.83
N LEU A 28 -33.10 -6.19 -12.17
CA LEU A 28 -34.01 -7.04 -12.94
C LEU A 28 -35.02 -7.77 -12.07
N ASN A 29 -35.09 -7.52 -10.77
CA ASN A 29 -35.92 -8.20 -9.77
C ASN A 29 -35.72 -9.73 -9.73
N LYS A 30 -34.54 -10.22 -10.12
CA LYS A 30 -34.16 -11.64 -10.09
C LYS A 30 -33.44 -11.98 -8.78
N TYR A 31 -34.18 -11.96 -7.69
CA TYR A 31 -33.62 -12.04 -6.33
C TYR A 31 -32.87 -13.34 -6.01
N LYS A 32 -33.23 -14.46 -6.65
CA LYS A 32 -32.60 -15.77 -6.41
C LYS A 32 -31.12 -15.79 -6.74
N ASP A 33 -30.69 -15.00 -7.72
CA ASP A 33 -29.29 -14.98 -8.19
C ASP A 33 -28.42 -14.00 -7.41
N ILE A 34 -29.01 -13.04 -6.70
CA ILE A 34 -28.27 -11.98 -5.98
C ILE A 34 -27.32 -12.59 -4.96
N ASN A 35 -27.83 -13.47 -4.08
CA ASN A 35 -27.04 -14.09 -3.03
C ASN A 35 -25.89 -14.94 -3.57
N PHE A 36 -26.11 -15.64 -4.68
CA PHE A 36 -25.05 -16.41 -5.33
C PHE A 36 -23.89 -15.50 -5.75
N TRP A 37 -24.20 -14.40 -6.44
CA TRP A 37 -23.19 -13.47 -6.93
C TRP A 37 -22.51 -12.66 -5.83
N LEU A 38 -23.24 -12.23 -4.80
CA LEU A 38 -22.67 -11.60 -3.62
C LEU A 38 -21.73 -12.54 -2.87
N ASN A 39 -22.12 -13.81 -2.67
CA ASN A 39 -21.27 -14.81 -2.05
C ASN A 39 -20.00 -15.07 -2.85
N ARG A 40 -20.07 -15.05 -4.18
CA ARG A 40 -18.92 -15.19 -5.05
C ARG A 40 -17.99 -13.97 -4.93
N ALA A 41 -18.52 -12.75 -4.92
CA ALA A 41 -17.74 -11.54 -4.73
C ALA A 41 -17.04 -11.51 -3.36
N SER A 42 -17.75 -11.92 -2.29
CA SER A 42 -17.27 -11.91 -0.91
C SER A 42 -16.15 -12.92 -0.61
N LYS A 43 -15.80 -13.81 -1.54
CA LYS A 43 -14.67 -14.74 -1.37
C LYS A 43 -13.32 -14.02 -1.30
N ASN A 44 -13.18 -12.96 -2.09
CA ASN A 44 -11.98 -12.14 -2.09
C ASN A 44 -12.15 -10.96 -1.12
N THR A 45 -11.82 -11.22 0.11
CA THR A 45 -12.00 -10.30 1.25
C THR A 45 -11.02 -9.11 1.27
N ASP A 46 -10.01 -9.12 0.40
CA ASP A 46 -9.02 -8.06 0.30
C ASP A 46 -9.34 -7.07 -0.82
N SER A 47 -10.41 -7.33 -1.59
CA SER A 47 -10.87 -6.44 -2.65
C SER A 47 -12.00 -5.53 -2.17
N PHE A 48 -12.07 -4.31 -2.72
CA PHE A 48 -13.16 -3.35 -2.45
C PHE A 48 -14.54 -3.98 -2.65
N TYR A 49 -14.76 -4.67 -3.77
CA TYR A 49 -16.06 -5.28 -4.07
C TYR A 49 -16.33 -6.52 -3.20
N GLY A 50 -15.31 -7.23 -2.77
CA GLY A 50 -15.42 -8.33 -1.82
C GLY A 50 -15.85 -7.86 -0.43
N ILE A 51 -15.28 -6.74 0.04
CA ILE A 51 -15.67 -6.09 1.30
C ILE A 51 -17.13 -5.63 1.23
N LEU A 52 -17.52 -4.88 0.17
CA LEU A 52 -18.90 -4.43 -0.01
C LEU A 52 -19.88 -5.59 -0.07
N ALA A 53 -19.55 -6.67 -0.77
CA ALA A 53 -20.42 -7.85 -0.85
C ALA A 53 -20.57 -8.53 0.51
N SER A 54 -19.49 -8.61 1.30
CA SER A 54 -19.51 -9.17 2.66
C SER A 54 -20.41 -8.34 3.58
N GLU A 55 -20.31 -7.03 3.49
CA GLU A 55 -21.14 -6.11 4.27
C GLU A 55 -22.63 -6.25 3.94
N ILE A 56 -22.99 -6.28 2.64
CA ILE A 56 -24.37 -6.49 2.19
C ILE A 56 -24.92 -7.85 2.66
N LEU A 57 -24.07 -8.88 2.74
CA LEU A 57 -24.45 -10.21 3.24
C LEU A 57 -24.50 -10.29 4.76
N GLY A 58 -24.20 -9.22 5.49
CA GLY A 58 -24.08 -9.23 6.96
C GLY A 58 -22.92 -10.09 7.47
N LYS A 59 -21.93 -10.38 6.63
CA LYS A 59 -20.74 -11.12 7.00
C LYS A 59 -19.71 -10.15 7.59
N THR A 60 -19.73 -9.99 8.90
CA THR A 60 -18.71 -9.21 9.60
C THR A 60 -17.39 -9.98 9.52
N LYS A 61 -16.46 -9.57 8.67
CA LYS A 61 -15.09 -10.05 8.73
C LYS A 61 -14.33 -9.12 9.67
N ILE A 62 -13.93 -9.65 10.80
CA ILE A 62 -12.89 -9.02 11.61
C ILE A 62 -11.60 -9.20 10.80
N ILE A 63 -11.06 -8.10 10.27
CA ILE A 63 -9.72 -8.11 9.67
C ILE A 63 -8.76 -8.38 10.83
N ASP A 64 -8.13 -9.54 10.80
CA ASP A 64 -7.11 -9.86 11.79
C ASP A 64 -5.82 -9.08 11.45
N TRP A 65 -5.64 -7.97 12.13
CA TRP A 65 -4.44 -7.14 12.03
C TRP A 65 -3.25 -7.75 12.78
N GLU A 66 -3.53 -8.61 13.77
CA GLU A 66 -2.56 -9.24 14.65
C GLU A 66 -2.32 -10.70 14.25
N ASP A 67 -1.74 -10.93 13.11
CA ASP A 67 -1.26 -12.28 12.81
C ASP A 67 0.00 -12.55 13.63
N ASN A 68 -0.13 -13.42 14.62
CA ASN A 68 0.95 -13.89 15.50
C ASN A 68 1.92 -14.85 14.79
N THR A 69 2.27 -14.59 13.54
CA THR A 69 3.37 -15.29 12.89
C THR A 69 4.70 -14.85 13.50
N ASN A 70 4.91 -15.26 14.75
CA ASN A 70 6.22 -15.23 15.40
C ASN A 70 7.15 -16.25 14.71
N SER A 71 7.55 -15.96 13.47
CA SER A 71 8.69 -16.66 12.89
C SER A 71 9.93 -16.18 13.64
N LYS A 72 10.38 -16.98 14.62
CA LYS A 72 11.70 -16.82 15.23
C LYS A 72 12.73 -17.05 14.13
N ILE A 73 13.05 -15.97 13.41
CA ILE A 73 14.13 -16.01 12.42
C ILE A 73 15.43 -16.25 13.20
N SER A 74 16.16 -17.27 12.84
CA SER A 74 17.50 -17.53 13.38
C SER A 74 18.42 -16.37 13.01
N ASN A 75 18.57 -15.42 13.95
CA ASN A 75 19.27 -14.14 13.71
C ASN A 75 20.79 -14.30 13.46
N LYS A 76 21.37 -15.47 13.69
CA LYS A 76 22.82 -15.64 13.68
C LYS A 76 23.41 -15.76 12.26
N GLU A 77 22.75 -16.51 11.39
CA GLU A 77 23.19 -16.69 9.99
C GLU A 77 22.92 -15.41 9.16
N LEU A 78 21.73 -14.82 9.32
CA LEU A 78 21.41 -13.57 8.64
C LEU A 78 22.35 -12.41 9.03
N SER A 79 22.73 -12.33 10.31
CA SER A 79 23.62 -11.27 10.80
C SER A 79 25.03 -11.34 10.22
N SER A 80 25.46 -12.48 9.68
CA SER A 80 26.76 -12.65 9.04
C SER A 80 26.82 -12.05 7.63
N LEU A 81 25.66 -11.90 6.94
CA LEU A 81 25.58 -11.42 5.57
C LEU A 81 26.09 -9.98 5.45
N PRO A 82 27.01 -9.68 4.50
CA PRO A 82 27.58 -8.34 4.33
C PRO A 82 26.53 -7.25 4.10
N ALA A 83 25.47 -7.57 3.36
CA ALA A 83 24.37 -6.63 3.10
C ALA A 83 23.61 -6.28 4.39
N ILE A 84 23.34 -7.27 5.27
CA ILE A 84 22.67 -7.01 6.55
C ILE A 84 23.58 -6.20 7.49
N LYS A 85 24.89 -6.46 7.48
CA LYS A 85 25.86 -5.62 8.23
C LYS A 85 25.83 -4.16 7.75
N ARG A 86 25.78 -3.92 6.43
CA ARG A 86 25.64 -2.57 5.87
C ARG A 86 24.34 -1.91 6.30
N ILE A 87 23.21 -2.62 6.19
CA ILE A 87 21.90 -2.08 6.61
C ILE A 87 21.94 -1.69 8.09
N LYS A 88 22.47 -2.55 8.97
CA LYS A 88 22.61 -2.23 10.39
C LYS A 88 23.47 -0.99 10.63
N ALA A 89 24.60 -0.85 9.92
CA ALA A 89 25.44 0.33 10.02
C ALA A 89 24.73 1.60 9.54
N LEU A 90 23.98 1.52 8.42
CA LEU A 90 23.21 2.65 7.91
C LEU A 90 22.10 3.08 8.89
N ILE A 91 21.43 2.13 9.54
CA ILE A 91 20.45 2.40 10.61
C ILE A 91 21.10 3.15 11.76
N GLN A 92 22.30 2.71 12.21
CA GLN A 92 23.01 3.35 13.33
C GLN A 92 23.36 4.82 13.09
N ILE A 93 23.59 5.20 11.83
CA ILE A 93 23.90 6.59 11.45
C ILE A 93 22.69 7.36 10.92
N GLY A 94 21.48 6.76 10.93
CA GLY A 94 20.22 7.40 10.52
C GLY A 94 20.05 7.60 9.01
N PHE A 95 20.78 6.89 8.16
CA PHE A 95 20.71 7.04 6.70
C PHE A 95 19.60 6.13 6.10
N PHE A 96 18.33 6.44 6.42
CA PHE A 96 17.18 5.59 6.07
C PHE A 96 16.94 5.45 4.57
N ASP A 97 17.17 6.47 3.76
CA ASP A 97 17.08 6.36 2.29
C ASP A 97 18.01 5.28 1.73
N ASN A 98 19.18 5.14 2.32
CA ASN A 98 20.15 4.12 1.93
C ASN A 98 19.78 2.75 2.51
N VAL A 99 19.15 2.70 3.68
CA VAL A 99 18.56 1.47 4.24
C VAL A 99 17.51 0.91 3.29
N GLU A 100 16.59 1.72 2.81
CA GLU A 100 15.56 1.31 1.84
C GLU A 100 16.17 0.73 0.56
N LYS A 101 17.14 1.45 -0.03
CA LYS A 101 17.84 0.99 -1.24
C LYS A 101 18.54 -0.36 -1.05
N GLU A 102 19.22 -0.56 0.07
CA GLU A 102 19.89 -1.83 0.39
C GLU A 102 18.88 -2.96 0.66
N ILE A 103 17.77 -2.68 1.35
CA ILE A 103 16.69 -3.66 1.58
C ILE A 103 16.05 -4.09 0.25
N ILE A 104 15.72 -3.15 -0.62
CA ILE A 104 15.14 -3.46 -1.93
C ILE A 104 16.11 -4.29 -2.77
N LYS A 105 17.40 -3.98 -2.74
CA LYS A 105 18.44 -4.70 -3.45
C LYS A 105 18.63 -6.12 -2.94
N ILE A 106 18.70 -6.34 -1.62
CA ILE A 106 18.87 -7.68 -1.05
C ILE A 106 17.62 -8.54 -1.27
N ASN A 107 16.43 -7.95 -1.31
CA ASN A 107 15.18 -8.62 -1.61
C ASN A 107 15.01 -8.97 -3.10
N SER A 108 15.93 -8.59 -3.98
CA SER A 108 16.00 -9.15 -5.34
C SER A 108 16.34 -10.65 -5.33
N ILE A 109 16.96 -11.13 -4.26
CA ILE A 109 17.28 -12.53 -4.02
C ILE A 109 16.06 -13.20 -3.38
N SER A 110 15.58 -14.31 -3.95
CA SER A 110 14.37 -15.03 -3.51
C SER A 110 14.61 -15.83 -2.23
N ASN A 111 14.91 -15.15 -1.13
CA ASN A 111 15.10 -15.77 0.18
C ASN A 111 14.00 -15.27 1.14
N ARG A 112 13.15 -16.23 1.58
CA ARG A 112 12.02 -15.96 2.47
C ARG A 112 12.44 -15.32 3.81
N GLU A 113 13.53 -15.79 4.40
CA GLU A 113 14.00 -15.31 5.70
C GLU A 113 14.50 -13.87 5.63
N ILE A 114 15.26 -13.54 4.57
CA ILE A 114 15.71 -12.16 4.29
C ILE A 114 14.52 -11.25 4.10
N ALA A 115 13.50 -11.69 3.38
CA ALA A 115 12.31 -10.88 3.13
C ALA A 115 11.49 -10.64 4.41
N LEU A 116 11.29 -11.65 5.25
CA LEU A 116 10.63 -11.49 6.56
C LEU A 116 11.42 -10.59 7.51
N TRP A 117 12.75 -10.76 7.55
CA TRP A 117 13.61 -9.85 8.31
C TRP A 117 13.49 -8.40 7.81
N SER A 118 13.46 -8.22 6.49
CA SER A 118 13.32 -6.90 5.88
C SER A 118 11.98 -6.25 6.17
N LEU A 119 10.88 -7.04 6.23
CA LEU A 119 9.57 -6.55 6.65
C LEU A 119 9.60 -6.03 8.09
N ASN A 120 10.21 -6.80 8.99
CA ASN A 120 10.32 -6.38 10.39
C ASN A 120 11.16 -5.10 10.54
N VAL A 121 12.23 -4.95 9.76
CA VAL A 121 13.04 -3.72 9.74
C VAL A 121 12.21 -2.56 9.18
N ALA A 122 11.52 -2.77 8.07
CA ALA A 122 10.72 -1.72 7.42
C ALA A 122 9.58 -1.24 8.33
N GLU A 123 8.88 -2.15 8.99
CA GLU A 123 7.83 -1.83 9.97
C GLU A 123 8.40 -1.05 11.16
N HIS A 124 9.50 -1.55 11.75
CA HIS A 124 10.11 -0.94 12.95
C HIS A 124 10.60 0.49 12.70
N PHE A 125 11.11 0.78 11.51
CA PHE A 125 11.62 2.11 11.13
C PHE A 125 10.64 2.92 10.26
N ASN A 126 9.37 2.49 10.16
CA ASN A 126 8.32 3.18 9.40
C ASN A 126 8.67 3.43 7.92
N LEU A 127 9.39 2.48 7.29
CA LEU A 127 9.76 2.55 5.88
C LEU A 127 8.62 2.03 5.01
N ALA A 128 7.56 2.82 4.89
CA ALA A 128 6.27 2.41 4.30
C ALA A 128 6.39 1.88 2.86
N TYR A 129 7.17 2.55 2.01
CA TYR A 129 7.44 2.11 0.64
C TYR A 129 8.10 0.73 0.59
N THR A 130 9.15 0.56 1.38
CA THR A 130 9.90 -0.69 1.48
C THR A 130 9.03 -1.82 2.03
N GLN A 131 8.23 -1.53 3.06
CA GLN A 131 7.28 -2.48 3.65
C GLN A 131 6.33 -3.05 2.59
N LEU A 132 5.67 -2.18 1.83
CA LEU A 132 4.76 -2.57 0.74
C LEU A 132 5.46 -3.38 -0.35
N LYS A 133 6.63 -2.95 -0.80
CA LYS A 133 7.41 -3.63 -1.85
C LYS A 133 7.77 -5.05 -1.44
N VAL A 134 8.23 -5.23 -0.20
CA VAL A 134 8.63 -6.53 0.31
C VAL A 134 7.41 -7.43 0.56
N ALA A 135 6.33 -6.89 1.14
CA ALA A 135 5.08 -7.62 1.35
C ALA A 135 4.48 -8.11 0.02
N GLY A 136 4.40 -7.22 -0.98
CA GLY A 136 3.91 -7.57 -2.31
C GLY A 136 4.75 -8.63 -3.01
N LYS A 137 6.07 -8.62 -2.79
CA LYS A 137 6.96 -9.64 -3.32
C LYS A 137 6.72 -10.99 -2.65
N LEU A 138 6.62 -11.05 -1.33
CA LEU A 138 6.32 -12.28 -0.60
C LEU A 138 4.98 -12.89 -1.04
N LYS A 139 3.94 -12.06 -1.18
CA LYS A 139 2.63 -12.50 -1.69
C LYS A 139 2.72 -13.13 -3.08
N LYS A 140 3.53 -12.56 -3.99
CA LYS A 140 3.76 -13.12 -5.34
C LYS A 140 4.45 -14.49 -5.30
N PHE A 141 5.23 -14.77 -4.27
CA PHE A 141 5.84 -16.10 -4.05
C PHE A 141 4.93 -17.06 -3.27
N GLY A 142 3.65 -16.74 -3.10
CA GLY A 142 2.68 -17.57 -2.38
C GLY A 142 2.92 -17.63 -0.87
N ILE A 143 3.71 -16.71 -0.32
CA ILE A 143 3.96 -16.64 1.12
C ILE A 143 2.84 -15.80 1.75
N ASN A 144 2.17 -16.38 2.75
CA ASN A 144 1.18 -15.64 3.51
C ASN A 144 1.87 -14.52 4.32
N VAL A 145 1.39 -13.29 4.12
CA VAL A 145 1.90 -12.08 4.78
C VAL A 145 0.75 -11.43 5.51
N PRO A 146 0.90 -11.11 6.81
CA PRO A 146 -0.12 -10.40 7.57
C PRO A 146 -0.60 -9.14 6.87
N ILE A 147 -1.90 -8.87 6.94
CA ILE A 147 -2.54 -7.79 6.17
C ILE A 147 -1.98 -6.42 6.55
N ARG A 148 -1.56 -6.21 7.81
CA ARG A 148 -0.97 -4.94 8.28
C ARG A 148 0.23 -4.48 7.45
N TYR A 149 0.99 -5.41 6.87
CA TYR A 149 2.15 -5.05 6.04
C TYR A 149 1.77 -4.44 4.69
N PHE A 150 0.51 -4.60 4.26
CA PHE A 150 -0.01 -3.96 3.05
C PHE A 150 -0.64 -2.58 3.31
N TYR A 151 -0.79 -2.20 4.58
CA TYR A 151 -1.39 -0.92 4.97
C TYR A 151 -0.51 -0.22 6.01
N PRO A 152 0.70 0.23 5.60
CA PRO A 152 1.58 0.96 6.51
C PRO A 152 0.96 2.28 6.94
N THR A 153 1.22 2.65 8.19
CA THR A 153 0.85 3.95 8.76
C THR A 153 2.12 4.78 8.93
N PRO A 154 2.50 5.60 7.93
CA PRO A 154 3.71 6.41 8.02
C PRO A 154 3.59 7.49 9.09
N ILE A 155 4.76 7.99 9.53
CA ILE A 155 4.84 9.04 10.56
C ILE A 155 4.74 10.46 9.99
N TRP A 156 4.63 10.61 8.67
CA TRP A 156 4.56 11.92 8.03
C TRP A 156 3.22 12.58 8.30
N GLU A 157 3.28 13.86 8.61
CA GLU A 157 2.10 14.70 8.83
C GLU A 157 2.18 15.95 7.93
N PRO A 158 1.03 16.50 7.49
CA PRO A 158 1.03 17.80 6.84
C PRO A 158 1.61 18.90 7.77
N LEU A 159 2.21 19.93 7.20
CA LEU A 159 2.84 21.01 7.98
C LEU A 159 1.88 21.70 8.97
N SER A 160 0.61 21.83 8.59
CA SER A 160 -0.45 22.44 9.43
C SER A 160 -1.22 21.39 10.24
N GLY A 161 -0.79 20.14 10.23
CA GLY A 161 -1.57 19.01 10.75
C GLY A 161 -2.66 18.55 9.79
N PHE A 162 -3.40 17.51 10.18
CA PHE A 162 -4.45 16.92 9.37
C PHE A 162 -5.73 17.77 9.38
N ILE A 163 -6.23 18.16 8.21
CA ILE A 163 -7.56 18.79 8.03
C ILE A 163 -8.59 17.82 7.47
N ILE A 164 -8.15 16.68 6.97
CA ILE A 164 -8.97 15.52 6.59
C ILE A 164 -8.54 14.30 7.38
N GLN A 165 -9.34 13.24 7.36
CA GLN A 165 -8.99 12.01 8.09
C GLN A 165 -7.68 11.43 7.56
N PRO A 166 -6.70 11.13 8.45
CA PRO A 166 -5.39 10.59 8.05
C PRO A 166 -5.49 9.33 7.19
N GLU A 167 -6.47 8.47 7.48
CA GLU A 167 -6.71 7.22 6.75
C GLU A 167 -7.03 7.47 5.27
N LEU A 168 -7.70 8.58 4.97
CA LEU A 168 -7.99 8.96 3.59
C LEU A 168 -6.71 9.39 2.86
N LEU A 169 -5.85 10.18 3.51
CA LEU A 169 -4.53 10.53 2.95
C LEU A 169 -3.68 9.29 2.72
N TYR A 170 -3.65 8.35 3.67
CA TYR A 170 -2.93 7.09 3.53
C TYR A 170 -3.44 6.26 2.35
N ALA A 171 -4.76 6.23 2.14
CA ALA A 171 -5.36 5.56 0.99
C ALA A 171 -4.91 6.18 -0.35
N PHE A 172 -4.86 7.51 -0.43
CA PHE A 172 -4.33 8.22 -1.61
C PHE A 172 -2.85 7.93 -1.81
N MET A 173 -2.00 8.07 -0.78
CA MET A 173 -0.57 7.75 -0.89
C MET A 173 -0.34 6.30 -1.34
N HIS A 174 -1.14 5.37 -0.84
CA HIS A 174 -1.07 3.97 -1.25
C HIS A 174 -1.36 3.81 -2.75
N GLN A 175 -2.41 4.47 -3.25
CA GLN A 175 -2.85 4.39 -4.65
C GLN A 175 -1.90 5.13 -5.60
N GLU A 176 -1.46 6.33 -5.24
CA GLU A 176 -0.74 7.24 -6.12
C GLU A 176 0.76 6.92 -6.22
N SER A 177 1.40 6.58 -5.11
CA SER A 177 2.85 6.40 -5.07
C SER A 177 3.32 5.11 -4.41
N MET A 178 2.42 4.35 -3.79
CA MET A 178 2.78 3.29 -2.84
C MET A 178 3.74 3.78 -1.75
N PHE A 179 3.49 5.00 -1.24
CA PHE A 179 4.32 5.70 -0.26
C PHE A 179 5.75 6.06 -0.72
N ASN A 180 6.00 6.11 -2.03
CA ASN A 180 7.28 6.52 -2.57
C ASN A 180 7.36 8.06 -2.62
N THR A 181 8.18 8.66 -1.75
CA THR A 181 8.40 10.12 -1.69
C THR A 181 9.04 10.67 -2.96
N ASP A 182 9.85 9.86 -3.66
CA ASP A 182 10.56 10.21 -4.90
C ASP A 182 9.75 9.92 -6.17
N ALA A 183 8.50 9.45 -6.03
CA ALA A 183 7.69 9.09 -7.18
C ALA A 183 7.52 10.27 -8.16
N LYS A 184 7.70 9.97 -9.44
CA LYS A 184 7.46 10.92 -10.54
C LYS A 184 6.79 10.21 -11.70
N SER A 185 5.61 10.70 -12.10
CA SER A 185 4.89 10.14 -13.25
C SER A 185 5.48 10.62 -14.57
N HIS A 186 5.14 9.96 -15.66
CA HIS A 186 5.51 10.40 -17.03
C HIS A 186 5.00 11.81 -17.36
N ARG A 187 3.89 12.23 -16.76
CA ARG A 187 3.32 13.56 -16.95
C ARG A 187 3.85 14.60 -15.96
N GLY A 188 4.76 14.20 -15.07
CA GLY A 188 5.44 15.09 -14.14
C GLY A 188 4.73 15.28 -12.78
N ALA A 189 3.72 14.47 -12.46
CA ALA A 189 3.19 14.42 -11.09
C ALA A 189 4.25 13.91 -10.11
N MET A 190 4.29 14.45 -8.88
CA MET A 190 5.42 14.25 -7.96
C MET A 190 4.98 13.92 -6.53
N GLY A 191 5.79 13.08 -5.89
CA GLY A 191 5.71 12.78 -4.46
C GLY A 191 4.56 11.85 -4.08
N LEU A 192 4.25 11.82 -2.79
CA LEU A 192 3.31 10.87 -2.17
C LEU A 192 1.91 10.89 -2.78
N MET A 193 1.37 12.09 -3.02
CA MET A 193 0.01 12.33 -3.53
C MET A 193 -0.01 12.57 -5.06
N GLN A 194 1.13 12.36 -5.76
CA GLN A 194 1.27 12.58 -7.20
C GLN A 194 0.71 13.92 -7.69
N ILE A 195 1.15 15.00 -7.04
CA ILE A 195 0.66 16.34 -7.34
C ILE A 195 1.38 16.93 -8.56
N MET A 196 0.60 17.48 -9.48
CA MET A 196 1.18 18.21 -10.61
C MET A 196 1.76 19.56 -10.14
N PRO A 197 2.99 19.93 -10.56
CA PRO A 197 3.61 21.18 -10.12
C PRO A 197 2.77 22.42 -10.38
N ASN A 198 2.04 22.49 -11.49
CA ASN A 198 1.16 23.61 -11.82
C ASN A 198 -0.04 23.67 -10.87
N THR A 199 -0.63 22.51 -10.51
CA THR A 199 -1.71 22.42 -9.53
C THR A 199 -1.21 22.90 -8.17
N ALA A 200 -0.05 22.39 -7.72
CA ALA A 200 0.56 22.79 -6.47
C ALA A 200 0.75 24.32 -6.38
N LYS A 201 1.25 24.97 -7.43
CA LYS A 201 1.41 26.43 -7.48
C LYS A 201 0.10 27.18 -7.38
N PHE A 202 -0.94 26.62 -7.98
CA PHE A 202 -2.26 27.26 -8.00
C PHE A 202 -2.95 27.21 -6.64
N ILE A 203 -2.94 26.05 -5.98
CA ILE A 203 -3.68 25.85 -4.72
C ILE A 203 -2.85 26.22 -3.49
N SER A 204 -1.54 25.95 -3.48
CA SER A 204 -0.72 26.09 -2.27
C SER A 204 -0.58 27.50 -1.79
N LYS A 205 -0.72 27.68 -0.47
CA LYS A 205 -0.39 28.93 0.23
C LYS A 205 1.10 29.09 0.49
N ASN A 206 1.87 27.99 0.37
CA ASN A 206 3.31 27.98 0.62
C ASN A 206 4.08 28.71 -0.50
N LYS A 207 4.87 29.72 -0.12
CA LYS A 207 5.66 30.55 -1.05
C LYS A 207 6.71 29.74 -1.80
N ASP A 208 7.33 28.76 -1.15
CA ASP A 208 8.38 27.95 -1.75
C ASP A 208 7.85 27.04 -2.85
N VAL A 209 6.61 26.53 -2.69
CA VAL A 209 5.90 25.80 -3.74
C VAL A 209 5.58 26.72 -4.94
N LYS A 210 5.21 27.97 -4.69
CA LYS A 210 4.93 28.96 -5.73
C LYS A 210 6.17 29.38 -6.53
N ASN A 211 7.35 29.38 -5.90
CA ASN A 211 8.61 29.86 -6.47
C ASN A 211 9.31 28.90 -7.44
N ASN A 212 8.60 27.96 -8.03
CA ASN A 212 9.08 27.07 -9.09
C ASN A 212 9.98 25.89 -8.71
N ASN A 213 10.25 25.61 -7.46
CA ASN A 213 11.01 24.42 -7.09
C ASN A 213 10.09 23.20 -6.99
N SER A 214 9.82 22.55 -8.13
CA SER A 214 8.98 21.34 -8.12
C SER A 214 9.55 20.20 -7.27
N ASN A 215 10.85 20.15 -7.03
CA ASN A 215 11.48 19.13 -6.19
C ASN A 215 11.02 19.21 -4.72
N ILE A 216 10.50 20.35 -4.28
CA ILE A 216 9.94 20.48 -2.93
C ILE A 216 8.75 19.53 -2.71
N LEU A 217 8.04 19.14 -3.77
CA LEU A 217 6.95 18.16 -3.70
C LEU A 217 7.41 16.74 -3.38
N LYS A 218 8.71 16.49 -3.31
CA LYS A 218 9.27 15.23 -2.78
C LYS A 218 9.36 15.22 -1.26
N ASN A 219 9.28 16.41 -0.62
CA ASN A 219 9.19 16.48 0.83
C ASN A 219 7.80 15.98 1.26
N PRO A 220 7.73 14.94 2.12
CA PRO A 220 6.47 14.32 2.52
C PRO A 220 5.47 15.31 3.13
N GLU A 221 5.91 16.12 4.07
CA GLU A 221 5.07 17.05 4.84
C GLU A 221 4.47 18.12 3.93
N ILE A 222 5.27 18.66 3.00
CA ILE A 222 4.81 19.64 2.01
C ILE A 222 3.87 19.00 0.99
N ASN A 223 4.16 17.79 0.55
CA ASN A 223 3.32 17.07 -0.40
C ASN A 223 1.95 16.78 0.20
N LEU A 224 1.91 16.33 1.47
CA LEU A 224 0.68 16.09 2.20
C LEU A 224 -0.11 17.39 2.47
N GLU A 225 0.59 18.47 2.83
CA GLU A 225 -0.03 19.80 3.02
C GLU A 225 -0.77 20.24 1.76
N VAL A 226 -0.08 20.22 0.62
CA VAL A 226 -0.68 20.59 -0.67
C VAL A 226 -1.77 19.59 -1.10
N GLY A 227 -1.60 18.32 -0.76
CA GLY A 227 -2.53 17.25 -1.15
C GLY A 227 -3.87 17.31 -0.45
N GLN A 228 -3.93 17.95 0.73
CA GLN A 228 -5.19 18.10 1.48
C GLN A 228 -5.87 19.47 1.26
N GLU A 229 -5.23 20.45 0.60
CA GLU A 229 -5.79 21.73 0.17
C GLU A 229 -6.73 21.59 -1.04
#